data_5b86c28ae9c5c999e1d14dd9d437960d
#
_entry.id   5b86c28ae9c5c999e1d14dd9d437960d
#
_cell.length_a   1.000
_cell.length_b   1.000
_cell.length_c   1.000
_cell.angle_alpha   90.00
_cell.angle_beta   90.00
_cell.angle_gamma   90.00
#
_symmetry.space_group_name_H-M   'P 1'
#
loop_
_entity.id
_entity.type
_entity.pdbx_description
1 polymer ?
#
loop_
_entity_poly.entity_id
_entity_poly.type
_entity_poly.pdbx_seq_one_letter_code
_entity_poly.pdbx_strand_id
1 'polypeptide(L)'
;MSWVLKGPAQRFEPREWFAGPEVVELALAGDVGAVRYVDPRPLVCTVPRLAMRSGPDAAAEAVSELLFGERFDIVDVKQGFALGRSRHDRYIGWVRFDALALASAEDGVLHHVVARRAPLFAAASIKAPVVAELPFGARLAGRLDGNFLAVEGGGHVHRRHLADGPRDRFAAAALFAGAPYLWGGRSPDGVDCSGLVQQALAVEGIALRRDTDLQREQGEAVKFAAREAGDLVFWPGHVGLLVDGDRLCHANAHWMKVVTEPLADVTARAGAEPEVRRFT
;
A
#
# COMPACT_ATOMS: atom_id res chain seq x y z
N MET A 1 33.99 -28.62 -16.15
CA MET A 1 33.45 -27.78 -17.24
C MET A 1 32.59 -26.71 -16.60
N SER A 2 32.99 -25.45 -16.69
CA SER A 2 32.18 -24.33 -16.19
C SER A 2 31.26 -23.88 -17.32
N TRP A 3 29.96 -23.93 -17.12
CA TRP A 3 28.97 -23.38 -18.05
C TRP A 3 28.84 -21.90 -17.78
N VAL A 4 29.08 -21.07 -18.79
CA VAL A 4 28.80 -19.63 -18.76
C VAL A 4 27.53 -19.40 -19.54
N LEU A 5 26.44 -19.02 -18.84
CA LEU A 5 25.22 -18.60 -19.49
C LEU A 5 25.47 -17.25 -20.20
N LYS A 6 25.37 -17.27 -21.54
CA LYS A 6 25.48 -16.06 -22.37
C LYS A 6 24.07 -15.66 -22.82
N GLY A 7 23.42 -14.79 -22.05
CA GLY A 7 22.15 -14.19 -22.42
C GLY A 7 21.99 -12.83 -21.69
N PRO A 8 21.05 -11.95 -22.11
CA PRO A 8 20.77 -10.76 -21.35
C PRO A 8 20.26 -11.18 -19.97
N ALA A 9 20.97 -10.76 -18.92
CA ALA A 9 20.50 -10.99 -17.55
C ALA A 9 19.21 -10.20 -17.35
N GLN A 10 18.07 -10.87 -17.23
CA GLN A 10 16.85 -10.24 -16.74
C GLN A 10 17.10 -9.82 -15.28
N ARG A 11 16.99 -8.53 -15.01
CA ARG A 11 17.06 -7.99 -13.65
C ARG A 11 15.64 -7.90 -13.11
N PHE A 12 15.32 -8.74 -12.15
CA PHE A 12 14.09 -8.65 -11.39
C PHE A 12 14.29 -7.70 -10.22
N GLU A 13 13.33 -6.80 -9.97
CA GLU A 13 13.31 -5.96 -8.77
C GLU A 13 13.06 -6.86 -7.54
N PRO A 14 14.02 -6.98 -6.62
CA PRO A 14 13.93 -7.95 -5.51
C PRO A 14 12.83 -7.60 -4.49
N ARG A 15 12.34 -6.35 -4.49
CA ARG A 15 11.21 -5.93 -3.66
C ARG A 15 9.86 -6.37 -4.22
N GLU A 16 9.81 -6.89 -5.46
CA GLU A 16 8.56 -7.23 -6.16
C GLU A 16 8.54 -8.63 -6.77
N TRP A 17 9.69 -9.28 -6.89
CA TRP A 17 9.83 -10.58 -7.49
C TRP A 17 10.54 -11.56 -6.56
N PHE A 18 9.97 -12.74 -6.36
CA PHE A 18 10.66 -13.85 -5.71
C PHE A 18 11.64 -14.48 -6.71
N ALA A 19 12.79 -13.82 -6.86
CA ALA A 19 13.86 -14.23 -7.76
C ALA A 19 15.19 -14.46 -7.01
N GLY A 20 15.10 -14.76 -5.71
CA GLY A 20 16.25 -15.00 -4.84
C GLY A 20 16.85 -16.42 -5.01
N PRO A 21 18.08 -16.67 -4.52
CA PRO A 21 18.76 -17.95 -4.71
C PRO A 21 18.07 -19.12 -3.98
N GLU A 22 17.34 -18.88 -2.90
CA GLU A 22 16.69 -19.94 -2.11
C GLU A 22 15.28 -20.27 -2.61
N VAL A 23 14.52 -19.25 -2.97
CA VAL A 23 13.12 -19.37 -3.38
C VAL A 23 12.87 -18.53 -4.61
N VAL A 24 12.31 -19.16 -5.63
CA VAL A 24 11.88 -18.51 -6.88
C VAL A 24 10.42 -18.84 -7.13
N GLU A 25 9.67 -17.87 -7.61
CA GLU A 25 8.31 -18.08 -8.12
C GLU A 25 8.31 -19.12 -9.25
N LEU A 26 7.38 -20.09 -9.20
CA LEU A 26 7.29 -21.14 -10.22
C LEU A 26 7.16 -20.57 -11.63
N ALA A 27 6.51 -19.42 -11.78
CA ALA A 27 6.37 -18.72 -13.05
C ALA A 27 7.73 -18.30 -13.68
N LEU A 28 8.81 -18.23 -12.88
CA LEU A 28 10.16 -17.87 -13.32
C LEU A 28 11.09 -19.09 -13.51
N ALA A 29 10.57 -20.31 -13.43
CA ALA A 29 11.37 -21.53 -13.48
C ALA A 29 12.18 -21.72 -14.79
N GLY A 30 11.80 -21.03 -15.87
CA GLY A 30 12.55 -21.01 -17.13
C GLY A 30 13.67 -19.97 -17.20
N ASP A 31 13.59 -18.94 -16.34
CA ASP A 31 14.43 -17.73 -16.41
C ASP A 31 15.45 -17.65 -15.27
N VAL A 32 15.12 -18.19 -14.10
CA VAL A 32 15.92 -18.09 -12.88
C VAL A 32 16.15 -19.46 -12.28
N GLY A 33 17.44 -19.82 -12.09
CA GLY A 33 17.83 -21.04 -11.37
C GLY A 33 17.68 -20.86 -9.86
N ALA A 34 17.07 -21.82 -9.17
CA ALA A 34 16.87 -21.79 -7.72
C ALA A 34 16.92 -23.18 -7.08
N VAL A 35 17.11 -23.20 -5.76
CA VAL A 35 17.03 -24.43 -4.95
C VAL A 35 15.59 -24.93 -4.88
N ARG A 36 14.61 -24.00 -4.79
CA ARG A 36 13.19 -24.30 -4.65
C ARG A 36 12.34 -23.36 -5.49
N TYR A 37 11.42 -23.92 -6.26
CA TYR A 37 10.36 -23.19 -6.94
C TYR A 37 9.06 -23.33 -6.16
N VAL A 38 8.32 -22.24 -6.01
CA VAL A 38 7.05 -22.19 -5.25
C VAL A 38 5.97 -21.52 -6.07
N ASP A 39 4.76 -22.05 -5.95
CA ASP A 39 3.55 -21.39 -6.42
C ASP A 39 2.96 -20.58 -5.24
N PRO A 40 2.91 -19.24 -5.33
CA PRO A 40 2.44 -18.41 -4.24
C PRO A 40 0.97 -18.70 -3.88
N ARG A 41 0.68 -18.83 -2.59
CA ARG A 41 -0.68 -19.11 -2.10
C ARG A 41 -1.37 -17.86 -1.60
N PRO A 42 -2.58 -17.53 -2.10
CA PRO A 42 -3.30 -16.34 -1.69
C PRO A 42 -3.90 -16.49 -0.29
N LEU A 43 -3.56 -15.55 0.58
CA LEU A 43 -4.18 -15.31 1.87
C LEU A 43 -4.73 -13.87 1.92
N VAL A 44 -5.51 -13.56 2.95
CA VAL A 44 -6.12 -12.25 3.18
C VAL A 44 -5.79 -11.73 4.57
N CYS A 45 -5.50 -10.44 4.69
CA CYS A 45 -5.28 -9.77 5.97
C CYS A 45 -6.59 -9.66 6.76
N THR A 46 -6.60 -10.15 8.01
CA THR A 46 -7.80 -10.20 8.88
C THR A 46 -7.78 -9.17 10.00
N VAL A 47 -6.73 -8.38 10.11
CA VAL A 47 -6.60 -7.31 11.11
C VAL A 47 -6.68 -5.95 10.42
N PRO A 48 -7.09 -4.87 11.13
CA PRO A 48 -7.23 -3.55 10.52
C PRO A 48 -5.99 -3.10 9.77
N ARG A 49 -4.81 -3.32 10.35
CA ARG A 49 -3.50 -2.97 9.82
C ARG A 49 -2.48 -4.02 10.22
N LEU A 50 -1.64 -4.42 9.30
CA LEU A 50 -0.62 -5.44 9.52
C LEU A 50 0.72 -4.95 8.96
N ALA A 51 1.66 -4.65 9.85
CA ALA A 51 2.99 -4.22 9.41
C ALA A 51 3.69 -5.33 8.61
N MET A 52 4.21 -4.97 7.46
CA MET A 52 5.08 -5.79 6.63
C MET A 52 6.54 -5.43 6.95
N ARG A 53 7.37 -6.43 7.19
CA ARG A 53 8.72 -6.25 7.72
C ARG A 53 9.79 -6.78 6.77
N SER A 54 11.01 -6.30 6.93
CA SER A 54 12.18 -6.75 6.16
C SER A 54 12.66 -8.17 6.53
N GLY A 55 12.23 -8.71 7.68
CA GLY A 55 12.61 -10.04 8.17
C GLY A 55 11.54 -10.69 9.06
N PRO A 56 11.65 -11.99 9.36
CA PRO A 56 10.69 -12.76 10.17
C PRO A 56 10.87 -12.48 11.67
N ASP A 57 10.87 -11.22 12.06
CA ASP A 57 11.05 -10.76 13.43
C ASP A 57 10.18 -9.52 13.71
N ALA A 58 9.59 -9.46 14.89
CA ALA A 58 8.80 -8.31 15.34
C ALA A 58 9.63 -7.02 15.48
N ALA A 59 10.94 -7.12 15.71
CA ALA A 59 11.87 -6.01 15.78
C ALA A 59 12.47 -5.61 14.41
N ALA A 60 12.25 -6.42 13.35
CA ALA A 60 12.71 -6.05 12.02
C ALA A 60 12.03 -4.78 11.52
N GLU A 61 12.74 -4.03 10.68
CA GLU A 61 12.23 -2.78 10.09
C GLU A 61 10.88 -2.99 9.39
N ALA A 62 9.92 -2.11 9.65
CA ALA A 62 8.68 -2.06 8.89
C ALA A 62 8.96 -1.45 7.52
N VAL A 63 8.63 -2.15 6.45
CA VAL A 63 8.87 -1.72 5.06
C VAL A 63 7.59 -1.36 4.33
N SER A 64 6.45 -1.90 4.77
CA SER A 64 5.12 -1.58 4.25
C SER A 64 4.04 -1.98 5.27
N GLU A 65 2.77 -1.87 4.86
CA GLU A 65 1.60 -2.23 5.65
C GLU A 65 0.55 -2.89 4.75
N LEU A 66 -0.08 -3.98 5.23
CA LEU A 66 -1.32 -4.49 4.66
C LEU A 66 -2.50 -3.94 5.43
N LEU A 67 -3.58 -3.61 4.73
CA LEU A 67 -4.84 -3.21 5.32
C LEU A 67 -5.82 -4.41 5.34
N PHE A 68 -6.84 -4.35 6.18
CA PHE A 68 -7.87 -5.37 6.27
C PHE A 68 -8.41 -5.74 4.88
N GLY A 69 -8.50 -7.05 4.61
CA GLY A 69 -9.00 -7.61 3.36
C GLY A 69 -8.05 -7.50 2.17
N GLU A 70 -6.87 -6.91 2.30
CA GLU A 70 -5.87 -6.94 1.24
C GLU A 70 -5.29 -8.35 1.09
N ARG A 71 -5.09 -8.77 -0.16
CA ARG A 71 -4.55 -10.08 -0.50
C ARG A 71 -3.03 -10.08 -0.46
N PHE A 72 -2.49 -11.20 0.04
CA PHE A 72 -1.08 -11.42 0.23
C PHE A 72 -0.72 -12.85 -0.20
N ASP A 73 0.13 -12.98 -1.22
CA ASP A 73 0.52 -14.25 -1.80
C ASP A 73 1.77 -14.77 -1.09
N ILE A 74 1.62 -15.81 -0.25
CA ILE A 74 2.72 -16.34 0.57
C ILE A 74 3.52 -17.42 -0.15
N VAL A 75 4.83 -17.45 0.11
CA VAL A 75 5.80 -18.43 -0.43
C VAL A 75 6.54 -19.21 0.66
N ASP A 76 6.60 -18.70 1.88
CA ASP A 76 7.31 -19.33 3.00
C ASP A 76 6.73 -18.90 4.35
N VAL A 77 6.97 -19.71 5.38
CA VAL A 77 6.62 -19.37 6.78
C VAL A 77 7.79 -19.71 7.68
N LYS A 78 8.28 -18.72 8.45
CA LYS A 78 9.36 -18.88 9.42
C LYS A 78 9.01 -18.12 10.71
N GLN A 79 9.24 -18.73 11.87
CA GLN A 79 9.12 -18.10 13.20
C GLN A 79 7.77 -17.38 13.43
N GLY A 80 6.65 -17.92 12.88
CA GLY A 80 5.32 -17.31 12.97
C GLY A 80 5.10 -16.12 12.01
N PHE A 81 6.03 -15.87 11.08
CA PHE A 81 5.89 -14.89 10.01
C PHE A 81 5.79 -15.57 8.65
N ALA A 82 4.96 -15.02 7.78
CA ALA A 82 4.83 -15.42 6.39
C ALA A 82 5.60 -14.46 5.49
N LEU A 83 6.48 -14.98 4.64
CA LEU A 83 7.06 -14.27 3.51
C LEU A 83 6.06 -14.31 2.37
N GLY A 84 5.76 -13.16 1.81
CA GLY A 84 4.82 -13.08 0.70
C GLY A 84 4.91 -11.76 -0.03
N ARG A 85 3.99 -11.59 -0.99
CA ARG A 85 3.87 -10.41 -1.84
C ARG A 85 2.45 -9.84 -1.75
N SER A 86 2.35 -8.56 -1.50
CA SER A 86 1.09 -7.82 -1.61
C SER A 86 0.57 -7.84 -3.06
N ARG A 87 -0.73 -8.07 -3.25
CA ARG A 87 -1.32 -8.02 -4.59
C ARG A 87 -1.61 -6.61 -5.10
N HIS A 88 -1.67 -5.63 -4.21
CA HIS A 88 -2.04 -4.27 -4.65
C HIS A 88 -0.87 -3.49 -5.24
N ASP A 89 0.37 -3.70 -4.76
CA ASP A 89 1.58 -3.00 -5.20
C ASP A 89 2.77 -3.92 -5.49
N ARG A 90 2.57 -5.24 -5.36
CA ARG A 90 3.57 -6.31 -5.57
C ARG A 90 4.73 -6.31 -4.56
N TYR A 91 4.66 -5.51 -3.50
CA TYR A 91 5.75 -5.41 -2.55
C TYR A 91 5.92 -6.68 -1.73
N ILE A 92 7.17 -7.11 -1.54
CA ILE A 92 7.55 -8.32 -0.81
C ILE A 92 7.97 -7.98 0.61
N GLY A 93 7.53 -8.81 1.56
CA GLY A 93 7.96 -8.69 2.97
C GLY A 93 7.41 -9.79 3.85
N TRP A 94 7.71 -9.70 5.13
CA TRP A 94 7.27 -10.63 6.16
C TRP A 94 6.14 -10.03 6.98
N VAL A 95 5.06 -10.78 7.15
CA VAL A 95 3.93 -10.41 8.01
C VAL A 95 3.64 -11.49 9.03
N ARG A 96 3.02 -11.15 10.16
CA ARG A 96 2.57 -12.15 11.13
C ARG A 96 1.57 -13.10 10.47
N PHE A 97 1.86 -14.40 10.55
CA PHE A 97 1.04 -15.43 9.89
C PHE A 97 -0.34 -15.59 10.53
N ASP A 98 -0.45 -15.40 11.86
CA ASP A 98 -1.71 -15.47 12.61
C ASP A 98 -2.71 -14.34 12.27
N ALA A 99 -2.27 -13.31 11.56
CA ALA A 99 -3.11 -12.22 11.06
C ALA A 99 -3.58 -12.42 9.62
N LEU A 100 -3.37 -13.61 9.06
CA LEU A 100 -3.80 -14.02 7.72
C LEU A 100 -4.82 -15.17 7.79
N ALA A 101 -5.77 -15.18 6.87
CA ALA A 101 -6.70 -16.28 6.64
C ALA A 101 -6.72 -16.70 5.17
N LEU A 102 -7.35 -17.84 4.88
CA LEU A 102 -7.61 -18.24 3.50
C LEU A 102 -8.47 -17.18 2.82
N ALA A 103 -8.05 -16.75 1.64
CA ALA A 103 -8.84 -15.85 0.83
C ALA A 103 -10.11 -16.58 0.34
N SER A 104 -11.27 -15.95 0.48
CA SER A 104 -12.48 -16.39 -0.22
C SER A 104 -12.27 -16.33 -1.74
N ALA A 105 -13.13 -17.03 -2.49
CA ALA A 105 -13.07 -17.01 -3.95
C ALA A 105 -13.12 -15.58 -4.50
N GLU A 106 -12.50 -15.35 -5.66
CA GLU A 106 -12.34 -14.01 -6.25
C GLU A 106 -13.63 -13.38 -6.77
N ASP A 107 -14.75 -14.13 -6.76
CA ASP A 107 -16.00 -13.78 -7.45
C ASP A 107 -16.95 -12.88 -6.65
N GLY A 108 -16.56 -12.41 -5.46
CA GLY A 108 -17.38 -11.54 -4.61
C GLY A 108 -17.22 -10.06 -4.94
N VAL A 109 -18.31 -9.28 -4.76
CA VAL A 109 -18.25 -7.81 -4.81
C VAL A 109 -17.41 -7.32 -3.65
N LEU A 110 -16.28 -6.67 -3.97
CA LEU A 110 -15.44 -6.02 -2.97
C LEU A 110 -15.94 -4.59 -2.71
N HIS A 111 -16.15 -4.28 -1.44
CA HIS A 111 -16.43 -2.93 -0.96
C HIS A 111 -15.16 -2.34 -0.37
N HIS A 112 -14.98 -1.03 -0.51
CA HIS A 112 -13.84 -0.32 0.05
C HIS A 112 -14.30 0.60 1.18
N VAL A 113 -13.53 0.68 2.25
CA VAL A 113 -13.72 1.72 3.26
C VAL A 113 -13.27 3.05 2.65
N VAL A 114 -14.22 3.97 2.49
CA VAL A 114 -14.02 5.29 1.88
C VAL A 114 -14.00 6.43 2.91
N ALA A 115 -14.42 6.15 4.13
CA ALA A 115 -14.26 7.03 5.27
C ALA A 115 -12.83 6.95 5.82
N ARG A 116 -12.37 7.99 6.53
CA ARG A 116 -11.07 7.96 7.22
C ARG A 116 -10.92 6.71 8.11
N ARG A 117 -11.99 6.34 8.82
CA ARG A 117 -12.16 5.11 9.61
C ARG A 117 -13.60 4.64 9.57
N ALA A 118 -13.81 3.34 9.61
CA ALA A 118 -15.12 2.72 9.66
C ALA A 118 -15.19 1.77 10.86
N PRO A 119 -16.13 1.96 11.80
CA PRO A 119 -16.37 0.98 12.86
C PRO A 119 -16.84 -0.36 12.27
N LEU A 120 -16.24 -1.44 12.71
CA LEU A 120 -16.71 -2.81 12.52
C LEU A 120 -17.52 -3.20 13.77
N PHE A 121 -18.82 -3.33 13.62
CA PHE A 121 -19.75 -3.66 14.71
C PHE A 121 -19.93 -5.18 14.86
N ALA A 122 -20.14 -5.65 16.08
CA ALA A 122 -20.44 -7.06 16.35
C ALA A 122 -21.78 -7.54 15.76
N ALA A 123 -22.71 -6.62 15.47
CA ALA A 123 -24.03 -6.90 14.88
C ALA A 123 -24.46 -5.74 13.97
N ALA A 124 -25.49 -5.94 13.15
CA ALA A 124 -26.06 -4.95 12.21
C ALA A 124 -26.80 -3.80 12.94
N SER A 125 -26.12 -3.13 13.86
CA SER A 125 -26.66 -2.03 14.66
C SER A 125 -25.55 -1.05 15.06
N ILE A 126 -25.83 0.25 14.93
CA ILE A 126 -24.93 1.32 15.41
C ILE A 126 -24.79 1.34 16.95
N LYS A 127 -25.63 0.60 17.66
CA LYS A 127 -25.59 0.44 19.12
C LYS A 127 -24.83 -0.82 19.55
N ALA A 128 -24.45 -1.69 18.60
CA ALA A 128 -23.66 -2.87 18.90
C ALA A 128 -22.22 -2.48 19.29
N PRO A 129 -21.52 -3.32 20.06
CA PRO A 129 -20.11 -3.12 20.37
C PRO A 129 -19.28 -2.99 19.08
N VAL A 130 -18.33 -2.06 19.07
CA VAL A 130 -17.31 -1.93 18.02
C VAL A 130 -16.21 -2.94 18.33
N VAL A 131 -15.94 -3.86 17.41
CA VAL A 131 -14.93 -4.91 17.54
C VAL A 131 -13.61 -4.53 16.91
N ALA A 132 -13.63 -3.63 15.93
CA ALA A 132 -12.45 -3.05 15.31
C ALA A 132 -12.78 -1.72 14.62
N GLU A 133 -11.77 -0.92 14.30
CA GLU A 133 -11.87 0.23 13.41
C GLU A 133 -11.05 -0.05 12.14
N LEU A 134 -11.70 -0.03 11.00
CA LEU A 134 -11.10 -0.30 9.71
C LEU A 134 -10.65 1.02 9.07
N PRO A 135 -9.40 1.13 8.59
CA PRO A 135 -8.90 2.35 7.97
C PRO A 135 -9.45 2.56 6.56
N PHE A 136 -9.33 3.78 6.05
CA PHE A 136 -9.50 4.08 4.62
C PHE A 136 -8.67 3.13 3.76
N GLY A 137 -9.26 2.64 2.67
CA GLY A 137 -8.63 1.69 1.76
C GLY A 137 -8.79 0.20 2.15
N ALA A 138 -9.28 -0.11 3.36
CA ALA A 138 -9.63 -1.50 3.73
C ALA A 138 -10.64 -2.10 2.75
N ARG A 139 -10.50 -3.38 2.45
CA ARG A 139 -11.31 -4.11 1.45
C ARG A 139 -12.21 -5.12 2.15
N LEU A 140 -13.47 -5.10 1.81
CA LEU A 140 -14.49 -5.91 2.49
C LEU A 140 -15.24 -6.75 1.47
N ALA A 141 -15.15 -8.07 1.61
CA ALA A 141 -16.06 -9.00 0.97
C ALA A 141 -17.26 -9.22 1.91
N GLY A 142 -18.47 -9.35 1.34
CA GLY A 142 -19.64 -9.56 2.14
C GLY A 142 -20.95 -9.29 1.41
N ARG A 143 -22.05 -9.35 2.14
CA ARG A 143 -23.39 -9.11 1.61
C ARG A 143 -24.04 -7.91 2.29
N LEU A 144 -24.52 -6.98 1.49
CA LEU A 144 -25.34 -5.87 1.97
C LEU A 144 -26.71 -6.39 2.46
N ASP A 145 -27.07 -5.99 3.67
CA ASP A 145 -28.37 -6.23 4.26
C ASP A 145 -28.85 -4.94 4.93
N GLY A 146 -29.83 -4.30 4.30
CA GLY A 146 -30.30 -2.98 4.71
C GLY A 146 -29.19 -1.92 4.70
N ASN A 147 -28.88 -1.38 5.88
CA ASN A 147 -27.86 -0.33 6.03
C ASN A 147 -26.47 -0.89 6.39
N PHE A 148 -26.30 -2.21 6.46
CA PHE A 148 -25.02 -2.80 6.85
C PHE A 148 -24.52 -3.79 5.81
N LEU A 149 -23.21 -3.85 5.67
CA LEU A 149 -22.50 -4.94 5.02
C LEU A 149 -22.16 -5.97 6.11
N ALA A 150 -22.72 -7.19 5.99
CA ALA A 150 -22.25 -8.34 6.76
C ALA A 150 -20.92 -8.79 6.16
N VAL A 151 -19.82 -8.56 6.88
CA VAL A 151 -18.46 -8.80 6.40
C VAL A 151 -18.12 -10.30 6.50
N GLU A 152 -17.52 -10.86 5.46
CA GLU A 152 -16.94 -12.20 5.53
C GLU A 152 -15.85 -12.26 6.60
N GLY A 153 -15.87 -13.30 7.43
CA GLY A 153 -14.98 -13.40 8.60
C GLY A 153 -15.57 -12.77 9.86
N GLY A 154 -16.70 -12.06 9.76
CA GLY A 154 -17.49 -11.57 10.90
C GLY A 154 -17.54 -10.04 11.02
N GLY A 155 -18.57 -9.59 11.71
CA GLY A 155 -18.83 -8.17 11.94
C GLY A 155 -19.65 -7.48 10.83
N HIS A 156 -19.99 -6.22 11.08
CA HIS A 156 -20.88 -5.42 10.23
C HIS A 156 -20.35 -4.02 10.07
N VAL A 157 -20.30 -3.51 8.84
CA VAL A 157 -19.92 -2.14 8.54
C VAL A 157 -21.11 -1.38 7.98
N HIS A 158 -21.38 -0.19 8.49
CA HIS A 158 -22.48 0.62 7.97
C HIS A 158 -22.15 1.13 6.56
N ARG A 159 -23.08 0.95 5.60
CA ARG A 159 -22.86 1.21 4.16
C ARG A 159 -22.38 2.62 3.82
N ARG A 160 -22.68 3.64 4.67
CA ARG A 160 -22.18 5.01 4.46
C ARG A 160 -20.67 5.16 4.59
N HIS A 161 -20.00 4.21 5.21
CA HIS A 161 -18.53 4.16 5.24
C HIS A 161 -17.92 3.50 3.99
N LEU A 162 -18.80 2.95 3.11
CA LEU A 162 -18.44 2.20 1.90
C LEU A 162 -18.92 2.89 0.61
N ALA A 163 -19.64 4.00 0.73
CA ALA A 163 -20.22 4.74 -0.37
C ALA A 163 -19.85 6.23 -0.28
N ASP A 164 -19.95 6.93 -1.41
CA ASP A 164 -19.74 8.39 -1.49
C ASP A 164 -18.35 8.84 -0.98
N GLY A 165 -17.33 8.03 -1.23
CA GLY A 165 -15.95 8.34 -0.86
C GLY A 165 -15.30 9.42 -1.74
N PRO A 166 -14.01 9.71 -1.47
CA PRO A 166 -13.24 10.63 -2.27
C PRO A 166 -13.21 10.16 -3.74
N ARG A 167 -13.42 11.10 -4.66
CA ARG A 167 -13.49 10.83 -6.10
C ARG A 167 -12.22 11.24 -6.83
N ASP A 168 -11.35 11.93 -6.15
CA ASP A 168 -10.07 12.38 -6.66
C ASP A 168 -8.97 12.28 -5.62
N ARG A 169 -7.74 12.37 -6.08
CA ARG A 169 -6.53 12.29 -5.26
C ARG A 169 -6.44 13.35 -4.17
N PHE A 170 -7.05 14.53 -4.39
CA PHE A 170 -7.00 15.62 -3.42
C PHE A 170 -7.92 15.35 -2.22
N ALA A 171 -9.15 14.92 -2.52
CA ALA A 171 -10.11 14.52 -1.48
C ALA A 171 -9.60 13.31 -0.69
N ALA A 172 -8.95 12.34 -1.35
CA ALA A 172 -8.34 11.20 -0.70
C ALA A 172 -7.18 11.63 0.21
N ALA A 173 -6.24 12.44 -0.28
CA ALA A 173 -5.12 12.96 0.51
C ALA A 173 -5.60 13.79 1.72
N ALA A 174 -6.70 14.53 1.60
CA ALA A 174 -7.27 15.30 2.70
C ALA A 174 -7.73 14.44 3.89
N LEU A 175 -8.11 13.17 3.67
CA LEU A 175 -8.43 12.23 4.75
C LEU A 175 -7.22 11.92 5.65
N PHE A 176 -6.01 12.13 5.16
CA PHE A 176 -4.76 11.91 5.90
C PHE A 176 -4.24 13.17 6.58
N ALA A 177 -4.89 14.33 6.45
CA ALA A 177 -4.42 15.57 7.07
C ALA A 177 -4.16 15.38 8.55
N GLY A 178 -2.94 15.74 9.00
CA GLY A 178 -2.50 15.58 10.39
C GLY A 178 -2.22 14.14 10.84
N ALA A 179 -2.35 13.13 9.96
CA ALA A 179 -1.96 11.76 10.28
C ALA A 179 -0.47 11.71 10.66
N PRO A 180 -0.07 10.94 11.69
CA PRO A 180 1.33 10.84 12.07
C PRO A 180 2.18 10.23 10.94
N TYR A 181 3.42 10.72 10.81
CA TYR A 181 4.41 10.07 9.95
C TYR A 181 4.78 8.71 10.55
N LEU A 182 4.61 7.66 9.80
CA LEU A 182 4.99 6.31 10.18
C LEU A 182 5.69 5.63 9.00
N TRP A 183 6.96 5.29 9.18
CA TRP A 183 7.72 4.58 8.16
C TRP A 183 7.06 3.24 7.83
N GLY A 184 6.84 2.96 6.55
CA GLY A 184 6.11 1.78 6.08
C GLY A 184 4.58 1.89 6.18
N GLY A 185 4.02 2.92 6.80
CA GLY A 185 2.57 3.09 6.98
C GLY A 185 1.85 3.45 5.69
N ARG A 186 0.57 3.01 5.60
CA ARG A 186 -0.34 3.24 4.46
C ARG A 186 -1.75 3.62 4.89
N SER A 187 -1.95 3.99 6.14
CA SER A 187 -3.28 4.30 6.70
C SER A 187 -3.34 5.68 7.35
N PRO A 188 -4.53 6.25 7.57
CA PRO A 188 -4.66 7.51 8.30
C PRO A 188 -4.23 7.45 9.77
N ASP A 189 -3.90 6.26 10.30
CA ASP A 189 -3.36 6.07 11.64
C ASP A 189 -1.83 6.23 11.69
N GLY A 190 -1.20 6.18 10.53
CA GLY A 190 0.21 6.40 10.32
C GLY A 190 0.56 6.10 8.86
N VAL A 191 1.27 7.04 8.23
CA VAL A 191 1.56 6.97 6.79
C VAL A 191 2.94 7.57 6.49
N ASP A 192 3.67 6.97 5.54
CA ASP A 192 4.85 7.60 4.97
C ASP A 192 4.54 8.36 3.66
N CYS A 193 5.55 8.99 3.08
CA CYS A 193 5.37 9.83 1.90
C CYS A 193 4.84 9.05 0.69
N SER A 194 5.41 7.89 0.40
CA SER A 194 5.02 7.03 -0.73
C SER A 194 3.68 6.33 -0.49
N GLY A 195 3.38 5.94 0.76
CA GLY A 195 2.08 5.38 1.16
C GLY A 195 0.94 6.38 1.01
N LEU A 196 1.17 7.66 1.33
CA LEU A 196 0.19 8.72 1.14
C LEU A 196 -0.21 8.88 -0.33
N VAL A 197 0.77 8.97 -1.23
CA VAL A 197 0.47 9.15 -2.66
C VAL A 197 -0.11 7.89 -3.29
N GLN A 198 0.28 6.68 -2.81
CA GLN A 198 -0.40 5.43 -3.19
C GLN A 198 -1.90 5.49 -2.89
N GLN A 199 -2.26 5.84 -1.66
CA GLN A 199 -3.66 5.91 -1.24
C GLN A 199 -4.43 7.02 -1.96
N ALA A 200 -3.77 8.15 -2.22
CA ALA A 200 -4.38 9.27 -2.93
C ALA A 200 -4.73 8.91 -4.39
N LEU A 201 -3.80 8.28 -5.12
CA LEU A 201 -4.00 7.96 -6.53
C LEU A 201 -4.85 6.68 -6.75
N ALA A 202 -4.92 5.81 -5.76
CA ALA A 202 -5.71 4.57 -5.84
C ALA A 202 -7.21 4.81 -6.05
N VAL A 203 -7.77 5.94 -5.59
CA VAL A 203 -9.19 6.28 -5.80
C VAL A 203 -9.52 6.60 -7.26
N GLU A 204 -8.51 6.95 -8.05
CA GLU A 204 -8.60 7.18 -9.49
C GLU A 204 -8.22 5.93 -10.31
N GLY A 205 -8.00 4.78 -9.63
CA GLY A 205 -7.61 3.53 -10.27
C GLY A 205 -6.12 3.46 -10.65
N ILE A 206 -5.31 4.42 -10.21
CA ILE A 206 -3.88 4.47 -10.50
C ILE A 206 -3.12 3.69 -9.43
N ALA A 207 -2.49 2.59 -9.83
CA ALA A 207 -1.66 1.77 -8.95
C ALA A 207 -0.20 2.24 -8.95
N LEU A 208 0.28 2.73 -7.81
CA LEU A 208 1.68 3.08 -7.62
C LEU A 208 2.44 1.95 -6.93
N ARG A 209 3.71 1.81 -7.32
CA ARG A 209 4.67 0.97 -6.61
C ARG A 209 4.91 1.51 -5.20
N ARG A 210 5.52 0.72 -4.31
CA ARG A 210 5.59 1.08 -2.88
C ARG A 210 6.60 2.19 -2.57
N ASP A 211 7.80 2.08 -3.09
CA ASP A 211 8.90 2.97 -2.72
C ASP A 211 9.02 4.16 -3.68
N THR A 212 9.49 5.29 -3.17
CA THR A 212 9.60 6.55 -3.92
C THR A 212 10.47 6.44 -5.18
N ASP A 213 11.57 5.66 -5.12
CA ASP A 213 12.44 5.43 -6.28
C ASP A 213 11.71 4.64 -7.38
N LEU A 214 10.89 3.66 -6.99
CA LEU A 214 10.08 2.86 -7.90
C LEU A 214 8.89 3.66 -8.45
N GLN A 215 8.26 4.51 -7.64
CA GLN A 215 7.18 5.40 -8.08
C GLN A 215 7.67 6.42 -9.10
N ARG A 216 8.88 6.95 -8.90
CA ARG A 216 9.52 7.90 -9.81
C ARG A 216 9.73 7.35 -11.23
N GLU A 217 9.87 6.02 -11.36
CA GLU A 217 9.97 5.35 -12.66
C GLU A 217 8.62 5.25 -13.39
N GLN A 218 7.50 5.48 -12.69
CA GLN A 218 6.16 5.48 -13.25
C GLN A 218 5.75 6.91 -13.66
N GLY A 219 4.69 7.00 -14.45
CA GLY A 219 4.15 8.28 -14.89
C GLY A 219 4.99 9.00 -15.93
N GLU A 220 4.47 10.08 -16.46
CA GLU A 220 5.10 10.92 -17.47
C GLU A 220 6.01 11.96 -16.82
N ALA A 221 7.22 12.11 -17.34
CA ALA A 221 8.15 13.15 -16.89
C ALA A 221 7.68 14.54 -17.31
N VAL A 222 7.54 15.46 -16.37
CA VAL A 222 7.10 16.84 -16.58
C VAL A 222 8.21 17.80 -16.24
N LYS A 223 8.43 18.83 -17.09
CA LYS A 223 9.36 19.91 -16.76
C LYS A 223 8.84 20.68 -15.54
N PHE A 224 9.70 20.99 -14.60
CA PHE A 224 9.32 21.69 -13.35
C PHE A 224 8.50 22.96 -13.59
N ALA A 225 8.79 23.72 -14.65
CA ALA A 225 8.05 24.92 -15.02
C ALA A 225 6.63 24.64 -15.57
N ALA A 226 6.35 23.40 -15.98
CA ALA A 226 5.04 22.97 -16.51
C ALA A 226 4.26 22.10 -15.51
N ARG A 227 4.66 22.13 -14.22
CA ARG A 227 3.96 21.39 -13.16
C ARG A 227 2.55 21.94 -12.94
N GLU A 228 1.66 21.06 -12.57
CA GLU A 228 0.24 21.38 -12.33
C GLU A 228 -0.26 20.68 -11.08
N ALA A 229 -1.39 21.11 -10.55
CA ALA A 229 -2.08 20.40 -9.47
C ALA A 229 -2.34 18.94 -9.86
N GLY A 230 -2.05 18.00 -8.95
CA GLY A 230 -2.17 16.57 -9.17
C GLY A 230 -0.88 15.87 -9.59
N ASP A 231 0.15 16.62 -9.99
CA ASP A 231 1.47 16.05 -10.24
C ASP A 231 2.12 15.57 -8.93
N LEU A 232 2.94 14.53 -9.03
CA LEU A 232 3.80 14.10 -7.94
C LEU A 232 5.20 14.72 -8.09
N VAL A 233 5.72 15.24 -6.98
CA VAL A 233 7.03 15.86 -6.91
C VAL A 233 7.96 15.00 -6.09
N PHE A 234 9.11 14.64 -6.66
CA PHE A 234 10.07 13.68 -6.10
C PHE A 234 11.41 14.33 -5.78
N TRP A 235 11.99 13.95 -4.65
CA TRP A 235 13.38 14.16 -4.27
C TRP A 235 14.00 12.81 -3.89
N PRO A 236 15.30 12.70 -3.71
CA PRO A 236 15.90 11.47 -3.17
C PRO A 236 15.23 11.05 -1.85
N GLY A 237 14.57 9.87 -1.85
CA GLY A 237 13.88 9.31 -0.69
C GLY A 237 12.59 10.01 -0.26
N HIS A 238 12.02 10.92 -1.09
CA HIS A 238 10.81 11.65 -0.73
C HIS A 238 9.89 11.92 -1.93
N VAL A 239 8.59 11.99 -1.64
CA VAL A 239 7.54 12.33 -2.61
C VAL A 239 6.41 13.11 -1.94
N GLY A 240 5.74 13.95 -2.72
CA GLY A 240 4.51 14.62 -2.31
C GLY A 240 3.60 14.89 -3.50
N LEU A 241 2.33 15.15 -3.19
CA LEU A 241 1.27 15.52 -4.12
C LEU A 241 1.17 17.04 -4.22
N LEU A 242 1.34 17.57 -5.41
CA LEU A 242 1.12 18.99 -5.66
C LEU A 242 -0.38 19.30 -5.66
N VAL A 243 -0.85 20.05 -4.66
CA VAL A 243 -2.28 20.36 -4.49
C VAL A 243 -2.72 21.58 -5.30
N ASP A 244 -1.75 22.44 -5.61
CA ASP A 244 -1.88 23.55 -6.57
C ASP A 244 -0.49 23.85 -7.16
N GLY A 245 -0.30 24.97 -7.85
CA GLY A 245 0.98 25.30 -8.47
C GLY A 245 2.16 25.42 -7.50
N ASP A 246 1.93 25.70 -6.22
CA ASP A 246 2.93 26.13 -5.26
C ASP A 246 2.86 25.44 -3.89
N ARG A 247 1.88 24.57 -3.63
CA ARG A 247 1.74 23.86 -2.35
C ARG A 247 1.78 22.35 -2.52
N LEU A 248 2.51 21.69 -1.64
CA LEU A 248 2.73 20.26 -1.60
C LEU A 248 2.06 19.63 -0.37
N CYS A 249 1.20 18.62 -0.59
CA CYS A 249 0.69 17.74 0.45
C CYS A 249 1.61 16.52 0.55
N HIS A 250 2.17 16.27 1.72
CA HIS A 250 3.07 15.13 1.94
C HIS A 250 3.09 14.66 3.40
N ALA A 251 3.37 13.37 3.60
CA ALA A 251 3.79 12.85 4.90
C ALA A 251 5.28 13.14 5.07
N ASN A 252 5.66 13.83 6.12
CA ASN A 252 7.00 14.38 6.27
C ASN A 252 7.59 14.07 7.65
N ALA A 253 8.80 13.50 7.65
CA ALA A 253 9.56 13.20 8.86
C ALA A 253 10.05 14.46 9.60
N HIS A 254 10.18 15.61 8.91
CA HIS A 254 10.50 16.88 9.56
C HIS A 254 9.39 17.33 10.53
N TRP A 255 8.14 17.21 10.11
CA TRP A 255 6.98 17.55 10.92
C TRP A 255 6.39 16.36 11.69
N MET A 256 6.87 15.13 11.43
CA MET A 256 6.33 13.87 11.94
C MET A 256 4.82 13.70 11.69
N LYS A 257 4.31 14.26 10.60
CA LYS A 257 2.89 14.19 10.19
C LYS A 257 2.68 14.56 8.73
N VAL A 258 1.45 14.33 8.26
CA VAL A 258 0.97 14.85 6.97
C VAL A 258 0.67 16.34 7.10
N VAL A 259 1.28 17.13 6.22
CA VAL A 259 1.09 18.58 6.12
C VAL A 259 0.92 19.02 4.67
N THR A 260 0.37 20.20 4.48
CA THR A 260 0.44 20.93 3.19
C THR A 260 1.22 22.21 3.43
N GLU A 261 2.33 22.38 2.74
CA GLU A 261 3.24 23.52 2.90
C GLU A 261 3.75 24.04 1.55
N PRO A 262 4.36 25.24 1.50
CA PRO A 262 4.91 25.77 0.26
C PRO A 262 5.96 24.84 -0.35
N LEU A 263 5.85 24.57 -1.66
CA LEU A 263 6.80 23.73 -2.40
C LEU A 263 8.24 24.29 -2.31
N ALA A 264 8.37 25.62 -2.28
CA ALA A 264 9.66 26.28 -2.15
C ALA A 264 10.39 25.94 -0.84
N ASP A 265 9.65 25.84 0.29
CA ASP A 265 10.20 25.50 1.59
C ASP A 265 10.69 24.04 1.62
N VAL A 266 9.90 23.14 1.00
CA VAL A 266 10.28 21.71 0.87
C VAL A 266 11.54 21.58 0.03
N THR A 267 11.61 22.27 -1.13
CA THR A 267 12.76 22.25 -2.02
C THR A 267 14.02 22.81 -1.35
N ALA A 268 13.87 23.91 -0.61
CA ALA A 268 15.00 24.50 0.14
C ALA A 268 15.53 23.54 1.21
N ARG A 269 14.64 22.83 1.95
CA ARG A 269 15.04 21.81 2.93
C ARG A 269 15.68 20.57 2.30
N ALA A 270 15.18 20.14 1.14
CA ALA A 270 15.71 18.96 0.45
C ALA A 270 17.12 19.22 -0.12
N GLY A 271 17.46 20.47 -0.41
CA GLY A 271 18.78 20.83 -0.96
C GLY A 271 19.07 20.24 -2.35
N ALA A 272 18.04 19.80 -3.06
CA ALA A 272 18.12 19.17 -4.38
C ALA A 272 16.97 19.64 -5.27
N GLU A 273 17.21 19.70 -6.57
CA GLU A 273 16.14 19.97 -7.53
C GLU A 273 15.17 18.79 -7.61
N PRO A 274 13.85 19.05 -7.59
CA PRO A 274 12.85 18.00 -7.68
C PRO A 274 12.62 17.53 -9.12
N GLU A 275 12.22 16.26 -9.25
CA GLU A 275 11.62 15.71 -10.46
C GLU A 275 10.10 15.71 -10.34
N VAL A 276 9.40 15.95 -11.45
CA VAL A 276 7.94 15.96 -11.49
C VAL A 276 7.44 14.82 -12.39
N ARG A 277 6.42 14.11 -11.91
CA ARG A 277 5.74 13.05 -12.66
C ARG A 277 4.24 13.29 -12.68
N ARG A 278 3.65 13.14 -13.86
CA ARG A 278 2.20 13.22 -14.09
C ARG A 278 1.61 11.82 -14.25
N PHE A 279 0.48 11.61 -13.59
CA PHE A 279 -0.28 10.37 -13.63
C PHE A 279 -1.71 10.69 -14.06
N THR A 280 -2.13 10.14 -15.18
CA THR A 280 -3.46 10.33 -15.80
C THR A 280 -4.21 9.00 -15.90
#